data_dfd44ab6a0d1e7a44f45f7d1fce5bfd2
#
_entry.id   dfd44ab6a0d1e7a44f45f7d1fce5bfd2
#
_cell.length_a   1.000
_cell.length_b   1.000
_cell.length_c   1.000
_cell.angle_alpha   90.00
_cell.angle_beta   90.00
_cell.angle_gamma   90.00
#
_symmetry.space_group_name_H-M   'P 1'
#
loop_
_entity.id
_entity.type
_entity.pdbx_description
1 polymer ?
#
loop_
_entity_poly.entity_id
_entity_poly.type
_entity_poly.pdbx_seq_one_letter_code
_entity_poly.pdbx_strand_id
1 'polypeptide(L)'
;DDAVFTGDALFIEDYGTGRCDFPSGSADALYTSVHERLYGLPDATRVFVGHDYQPNGRPLRSETTIGKSKESNVQLRASTSRDEFVRRRKERDATLKAPRLLYPSVQINIDAGRLPAPHANGRRYLTVPLDLNKKTDDDGSPA
;
A
#
# COMPACT_ATOMS: atom_id res chain seq x y z
N ASP A 1 25.46 3.35 1.94
CA ASP A 1 24.39 3.85 1.05
C ASP A 1 23.72 5.04 1.72
N ASP A 2 23.47 6.09 0.98
CA ASP A 2 22.91 7.36 1.48
C ASP A 2 21.42 7.56 1.18
N ALA A 3 20.81 6.62 0.45
CA ALA A 3 19.41 6.70 0.07
C ALA A 3 18.73 5.32 -0.04
N VAL A 4 17.40 5.29 0.22
CA VAL A 4 16.52 4.13 0.03
C VAL A 4 15.20 4.56 -0.60
N PHE A 5 14.68 3.73 -1.49
CA PHE A 5 13.35 3.88 -2.11
C PHE A 5 12.41 2.91 -1.42
N THR A 6 11.40 3.43 -0.72
CA THR A 6 10.52 2.63 0.15
C THR A 6 9.21 2.24 -0.52
N GLY A 7 8.91 2.76 -1.72
CA GLY A 7 7.60 2.56 -2.34
C GLY A 7 6.48 2.92 -1.37
N ASP A 8 5.54 2.01 -1.18
CA ASP A 8 4.40 2.19 -0.29
C ASP A 8 4.61 1.59 1.11
N ALA A 9 5.80 1.08 1.43
CA ALA A 9 6.07 0.56 2.77
C ALA A 9 6.18 1.67 3.82
N LEU A 10 6.86 2.77 3.48
CA LEU A 10 7.07 3.90 4.38
C LEU A 10 6.88 5.21 3.60
N PHE A 11 6.04 6.09 4.12
CA PHE A 11 5.75 7.41 3.56
C PHE A 11 6.41 8.54 4.36
N ILE A 12 6.12 9.78 3.95
CA ILE A 12 6.49 10.95 4.74
C ILE A 12 5.94 10.80 6.16
N GLU A 13 6.67 11.25 7.15
CA GLU A 13 6.40 11.03 8.57
C GLU A 13 5.00 11.45 9.02
N ASP A 14 4.41 12.46 8.38
CA ASP A 14 3.06 12.96 8.69
C ASP A 14 1.90 12.13 8.08
N TYR A 15 2.23 11.15 7.22
CA TYR A 15 1.25 10.20 6.69
C TYR A 15 1.45 8.77 7.22
N GLY A 16 2.68 8.32 7.34
CA GLY A 16 3.02 7.09 8.03
C GLY A 16 3.43 5.94 7.14
N THR A 17 2.57 4.93 6.97
CA THR A 17 2.86 3.69 6.24
C THR A 17 1.72 3.32 5.28
N GLY A 18 2.00 2.43 4.32
CA GLY A 18 1.01 1.86 3.42
C GLY A 18 -0.01 0.96 4.11
N ARG A 19 -1.07 0.62 3.40
CA ARG A 19 -2.10 -0.32 3.82
C ARG A 19 -1.65 -1.77 3.65
N CYS A 20 -2.21 -2.66 4.48
CA CYS A 20 -1.81 -4.08 4.54
C CYS A 20 -2.98 -5.05 4.31
N ASP A 21 -4.13 -4.58 3.83
CA ASP A 21 -5.37 -5.35 3.68
C ASP A 21 -5.56 -5.99 2.30
N PHE A 22 -4.56 -5.88 1.43
CA PHE A 22 -4.55 -6.61 0.16
C PHE A 22 -4.18 -8.09 0.37
N PRO A 23 -4.56 -8.98 -0.57
CA PRO A 23 -4.12 -10.37 -0.54
C PRO A 23 -2.61 -10.48 -0.32
N SER A 24 -2.21 -11.32 0.61
CA SER A 24 -0.81 -11.49 1.07
C SER A 24 -0.23 -10.30 1.83
N GLY A 25 -0.99 -9.24 2.08
CA GLY A 25 -0.56 -8.13 2.95
C GLY A 25 -0.55 -8.52 4.43
N SER A 26 0.39 -7.95 5.18
CA SER A 26 0.52 -8.23 6.62
C SER A 26 1.08 -7.01 7.36
N ALA A 27 0.32 -6.51 8.32
CA ALA A 27 0.78 -5.43 9.19
C ALA A 27 2.01 -5.86 10.03
N ASP A 28 2.07 -7.12 10.43
CA ASP A 28 3.21 -7.66 11.17
C ASP A 28 4.47 -7.72 10.31
N ALA A 29 4.36 -8.17 9.06
CA ALA A 29 5.47 -8.17 8.11
C ALA A 29 5.92 -6.75 7.76
N LEU A 30 4.99 -5.78 7.66
CA LEU A 30 5.32 -4.39 7.43
C LEU A 30 6.08 -3.80 8.62
N TYR A 31 5.65 -4.11 9.87
CA TYR A 31 6.39 -3.71 11.06
C TYR A 31 7.84 -4.20 11.01
N THR A 32 8.05 -5.50 10.74
CA THR A 32 9.40 -6.08 10.62
C THR A 32 10.21 -5.36 9.53
N SER A 33 9.61 -5.11 8.37
CA SER A 33 10.31 -4.47 7.25
C SER A 33 10.73 -3.04 7.58
N VAL A 34 9.88 -2.27 8.23
CA VAL A 34 10.20 -0.89 8.58
C VAL A 34 11.06 -0.81 9.83
N HIS A 35 10.63 -1.45 10.93
CA HIS A 35 11.24 -1.26 12.24
C HIS A 35 12.60 -1.99 12.37
N GLU A 36 12.70 -3.19 11.81
CA GLU A 36 13.94 -3.98 11.93
C GLU A 36 14.93 -3.75 10.79
N ARG A 37 14.43 -3.47 9.57
CA ARG A 37 15.30 -3.30 8.40
C ARG A 37 15.56 -1.83 8.07
N LEU A 38 14.50 -1.04 7.82
CA LEU A 38 14.68 0.37 7.43
C LEU A 38 15.22 1.20 8.58
N TYR A 39 14.69 1.04 9.80
CA TYR A 39 15.16 1.76 10.97
C TYR A 39 16.52 1.27 11.50
N GLY A 40 17.05 0.16 10.98
CA GLY A 40 18.42 -0.25 11.15
C GLY A 40 19.44 0.59 10.36
N LEU A 41 18.97 1.36 9.36
CA LEU A 41 19.83 2.25 8.58
C LEU A 41 20.22 3.50 9.38
N PRO A 42 21.34 4.17 9.00
CA PRO A 42 21.74 5.43 9.61
C PRO A 42 20.65 6.50 9.52
N ASP A 43 20.51 7.33 10.53
CA ASP A 43 19.46 8.35 10.62
C ASP A 43 19.50 9.38 9.47
N ALA A 44 20.70 9.64 8.93
CA ALA A 44 20.89 10.54 7.80
C ALA A 44 20.50 9.92 6.44
N THR A 45 20.21 8.61 6.38
CA THR A 45 19.80 7.96 5.13
C THR A 45 18.54 8.62 4.59
N ARG A 46 18.60 9.06 3.35
CA ARG A 46 17.49 9.69 2.62
C ARG A 46 16.45 8.63 2.26
N VAL A 47 15.19 8.96 2.42
CA VAL A 47 14.05 8.09 2.11
C VAL A 47 13.24 8.72 0.99
N PHE A 48 13.14 8.04 -0.15
CA PHE A 48 12.27 8.43 -1.26
C PHE A 48 11.02 7.56 -1.25
N VAL A 49 9.85 8.22 -1.14
CA VAL A 49 8.55 7.56 -1.00
C VAL A 49 7.87 7.35 -2.35
N GLY A 50 6.98 6.34 -2.44
CA GLY A 50 6.21 6.07 -3.66
C GLY A 50 5.06 7.04 -3.87
N HIS A 51 4.46 7.53 -2.78
CA HIS A 51 3.33 8.47 -2.81
C HIS A 51 3.46 9.53 -1.72
N ASP A 52 2.95 10.72 -1.99
CA ASP A 52 2.71 11.75 -0.98
C ASP A 52 1.26 12.23 -1.05
N TYR A 53 0.53 12.04 0.04
CA TYR A 53 -0.90 12.36 0.14
C TYR A 53 -1.17 13.78 0.63
N GLN A 54 -0.13 14.59 0.84
CA GLN A 54 -0.19 16.01 1.21
C GLN A 54 -1.21 16.29 2.34
N PRO A 55 -1.12 15.63 3.50
CA PRO A 55 -2.08 15.81 4.57
C PRO A 55 -2.17 17.30 4.94
N ASN A 56 -3.39 17.75 5.26
CA ASN A 56 -3.70 19.15 5.58
C ASN A 56 -3.35 20.17 4.47
N GLY A 57 -3.20 19.71 3.22
CA GLY A 57 -2.93 20.60 2.07
C GLY A 57 -1.51 21.17 2.02
N ARG A 58 -0.54 20.58 2.72
CA ARG A 58 0.85 21.00 2.62
C ARG A 58 1.44 20.77 1.22
N PRO A 59 2.52 21.44 0.85
CA PRO A 59 3.24 21.21 -0.40
C PRO A 59 3.73 19.74 -0.52
N LEU A 60 3.82 19.26 -1.77
CA LEU A 60 4.33 17.92 -2.08
C LEU A 60 5.75 17.74 -1.55
N ARG A 61 5.98 16.58 -0.92
CA ARG A 61 7.29 16.11 -0.46
C ARG A 61 7.52 14.69 -0.98
N SER A 62 8.63 14.47 -1.63
CA SER A 62 9.04 13.14 -2.13
C SER A 62 10.11 12.49 -1.28
N GLU A 63 10.69 13.25 -0.35
CA GLU A 63 11.87 12.86 0.42
C GLU A 63 11.72 13.18 1.90
N THR A 64 12.23 12.28 2.73
CA THR A 64 12.46 12.47 4.17
C THR A 64 13.74 11.75 4.57
N THR A 65 13.97 11.48 5.86
CA THR A 65 15.11 10.69 6.35
C THR A 65 14.66 9.60 7.31
N ILE A 66 15.48 8.58 7.48
CA ILE A 66 15.24 7.52 8.47
C ILE A 66 15.10 8.12 9.88
N GLY A 67 15.96 9.05 10.26
CA GLY A 67 15.89 9.70 11.57
C GLY A 67 14.57 10.42 11.82
N LYS A 68 14.08 11.20 10.84
CA LYS A 68 12.77 11.87 10.94
C LYS A 68 11.62 10.86 11.06
N SER A 69 11.66 9.76 10.29
CA SER A 69 10.64 8.72 10.39
C SER A 69 10.66 8.04 11.76
N LYS A 70 11.83 7.70 12.31
CA LYS A 70 11.99 7.16 13.67
C LYS A 70 11.37 8.07 14.73
N GLU A 71 11.61 9.36 14.61
CA GLU A 71 11.23 10.37 15.61
C GLU A 71 9.74 10.69 15.54
N SER A 72 9.20 10.93 14.35
CA SER A 72 7.93 11.62 14.19
C SER A 72 6.90 10.93 13.30
N ASN A 73 7.18 9.73 12.75
CA ASN A 73 6.19 9.02 11.93
C ASN A 73 4.90 8.77 12.72
N VAL A 74 3.78 9.28 12.21
CA VAL A 74 2.49 9.27 12.93
C VAL A 74 1.91 7.87 13.16
N GLN A 75 2.37 6.86 12.42
CA GLN A 75 1.90 5.48 12.56
C GLN A 75 2.94 4.55 13.18
N LEU A 76 4.22 4.75 12.87
CA LEU A 76 5.28 3.83 13.26
C LEU A 76 6.57 4.58 13.61
N ARG A 77 6.64 5.12 14.81
CA ARG A 77 7.90 5.64 15.39
C ARG A 77 8.79 4.52 15.85
N ALA A 78 10.06 4.82 16.14
CA ALA A 78 10.97 3.87 16.76
C ALA A 78 10.47 3.34 18.11
N SER A 79 9.70 4.16 18.85
CA SER A 79 9.08 3.79 20.13
C SER A 79 7.76 3.03 20.02
N THR A 80 7.17 2.89 18.82
CA THR A 80 5.89 2.21 18.62
C THR A 80 6.09 0.70 18.75
N SER A 81 5.34 0.04 19.64
CA SER A 81 5.41 -1.40 19.76
C SER A 81 4.74 -2.12 18.59
N ARG A 82 5.15 -3.37 18.36
CA ARG A 82 4.59 -4.23 17.30
C ARG A 82 3.07 -4.38 17.45
N ASP A 83 2.62 -4.73 18.65
CA ASP A 83 1.20 -4.97 18.92
C ASP A 83 0.36 -3.70 18.70
N GLU A 84 0.86 -2.56 19.14
CA GLU A 84 0.20 -1.28 18.92
C GLU A 84 0.08 -0.95 17.43
N PHE A 85 1.16 -1.09 16.67
CA PHE A 85 1.15 -0.83 15.23
C PHE A 85 0.19 -1.77 14.51
N VAL A 86 0.29 -3.09 14.75
CA VAL A 86 -0.54 -4.10 14.09
C VAL A 86 -2.02 -3.86 14.36
N ARG A 87 -2.39 -3.57 15.61
CA ARG A 87 -3.77 -3.25 15.98
C ARG A 87 -4.27 -2.02 15.24
N ARG A 88 -3.56 -0.89 15.33
CA ARG A 88 -3.94 0.37 14.68
C ARG A 88 -4.03 0.23 13.15
N ARG A 89 -3.08 -0.52 12.54
CA ARG A 89 -3.06 -0.73 11.10
C ARG A 89 -4.27 -1.53 10.64
N LYS A 90 -4.62 -2.62 11.33
CA LYS A 90 -5.82 -3.41 11.04
C LYS A 90 -7.11 -2.60 11.21
N GLU A 91 -7.24 -1.85 12.30
CA GLU A 91 -8.40 -0.98 12.54
C GLU A 91 -8.56 0.05 11.42
N ARG A 92 -7.47 0.72 11.02
CA ARG A 92 -7.50 1.69 9.93
C ARG A 92 -7.83 1.04 8.59
N ASP A 93 -7.20 -0.08 8.27
CA ASP A 93 -7.40 -0.76 6.99
C ASP A 93 -8.85 -1.25 6.82
N ALA A 94 -9.48 -1.71 7.89
CA ALA A 94 -10.89 -2.12 7.88
C ALA A 94 -11.85 -0.99 7.50
N THR A 95 -11.44 0.27 7.60
CA THR A 95 -12.26 1.43 7.20
C THR A 95 -12.01 1.88 5.76
N LEU A 96 -10.99 1.34 5.08
CA LEU A 96 -10.60 1.77 3.76
C LEU A 96 -11.44 1.07 2.67
N LYS A 97 -11.88 1.85 1.71
CA LYS A 97 -12.51 1.31 0.50
C LYS A 97 -11.45 0.76 -0.46
N ALA A 98 -11.85 -0.18 -1.31
CA ALA A 98 -11.01 -0.64 -2.41
C ALA A 98 -10.58 0.56 -3.29
N PRO A 99 -9.32 0.59 -3.77
CA PRO A 99 -8.89 1.64 -4.69
C PRO A 99 -9.76 1.68 -5.93
N ARG A 100 -10.11 2.89 -6.37
CA ARG A 100 -11.01 3.09 -7.53
C ARG A 100 -10.52 2.38 -8.80
N LEU A 101 -9.22 2.32 -8.98
CA LEU A 101 -8.61 1.71 -10.18
C LEU A 101 -8.22 0.24 -9.97
N LEU A 102 -8.56 -0.39 -8.85
CA LEU A 102 -8.13 -1.76 -8.57
C LEU A 102 -8.53 -2.72 -9.71
N TYR A 103 -9.82 -2.80 -10.02
CA TYR A 103 -10.33 -3.73 -11.03
C TYR A 103 -9.81 -3.46 -12.46
N PRO A 104 -9.82 -2.22 -12.97
CA PRO A 104 -9.20 -1.95 -14.26
C PRO A 104 -7.70 -2.24 -14.28
N SER A 105 -6.98 -1.88 -13.22
CA SER A 105 -5.53 -2.09 -13.16
C SER A 105 -5.16 -3.57 -13.13
N VAL A 106 -5.84 -4.39 -12.34
CA VAL A 106 -5.57 -5.83 -12.27
C VAL A 106 -5.74 -6.50 -13.63
N GLN A 107 -6.82 -6.20 -14.36
CA GLN A 107 -7.07 -6.78 -15.67
C GLN A 107 -5.99 -6.45 -16.70
N ILE A 108 -5.43 -5.26 -16.63
CA ILE A 108 -4.35 -4.85 -17.54
C ILE A 108 -3.00 -5.39 -17.07
N ASN A 109 -2.72 -5.33 -15.79
CA ASN A 109 -1.41 -5.71 -15.25
C ASN A 109 -1.18 -7.22 -15.29
N ILE A 110 -2.22 -8.03 -15.11
CA ILE A 110 -2.13 -9.49 -15.14
C ILE A 110 -1.69 -10.01 -16.54
N ASP A 111 -2.00 -9.25 -17.59
CA ASP A 111 -1.60 -9.52 -18.98
C ASP A 111 -0.48 -8.56 -19.46
N ALA A 112 0.40 -8.19 -18.56
CA ALA A 112 1.61 -7.40 -18.85
C ALA A 112 1.32 -6.10 -19.64
N GLY A 113 0.24 -5.41 -19.35
CA GLY A 113 -0.15 -4.15 -19.98
C GLY A 113 -0.96 -4.30 -21.28
N ARG A 114 -1.28 -5.51 -21.69
CA ARG A 114 -2.10 -5.74 -22.90
C ARG A 114 -3.55 -5.40 -22.64
N LEU A 115 -4.18 -4.80 -23.64
CA LEU A 115 -5.61 -4.52 -23.59
C LEU A 115 -6.43 -5.79 -23.88
N PRO A 116 -7.59 -5.98 -23.26
CA PRO A 116 -8.49 -7.10 -23.57
C PRO A 116 -8.83 -7.19 -25.07
N ALA A 117 -9.13 -8.40 -25.55
CA ALA A 117 -9.57 -8.59 -26.93
C ALA A 117 -10.84 -7.75 -27.24
N PRO A 118 -10.99 -7.24 -28.48
CA PRO A 118 -12.22 -6.54 -28.84
C PRO A 118 -13.41 -7.50 -28.85
N HIS A 119 -14.56 -7.03 -28.39
CA HIS A 119 -15.84 -7.73 -28.53
C HIS A 119 -16.33 -7.69 -29.99
N ALA A 120 -17.44 -8.39 -30.29
CA ALA A 120 -18.02 -8.48 -31.63
C ALA A 120 -18.36 -7.12 -32.27
N ASN A 121 -18.57 -6.08 -31.45
CA ASN A 121 -18.81 -4.71 -31.89
C ASN A 121 -17.50 -3.91 -32.16
N GLY A 122 -16.33 -4.56 -32.13
CA GLY A 122 -15.02 -3.95 -32.34
C GLY A 122 -14.48 -3.13 -31.17
N ARG A 123 -15.20 -3.04 -30.06
CA ARG A 123 -14.79 -2.26 -28.85
C ARG A 123 -14.16 -3.15 -27.81
N ARG A 124 -13.22 -2.59 -27.04
CA ARG A 124 -12.60 -3.24 -25.89
C ARG A 124 -13.28 -2.76 -24.60
N TYR A 125 -13.45 -3.65 -23.66
CA TYR A 125 -14.08 -3.38 -22.38
C TYR A 125 -13.24 -3.95 -21.23
N LEU A 126 -13.26 -3.26 -20.09
CA LEU A 126 -12.83 -3.81 -18.82
C LEU A 126 -14.07 -4.36 -18.09
N THR A 127 -13.93 -5.53 -17.52
CA THR A 127 -15.04 -6.19 -16.79
C THR A 127 -15.07 -5.67 -15.36
N VAL A 128 -16.25 -5.34 -14.87
CA VAL A 128 -16.46 -4.98 -13.46
C VAL A 128 -17.28 -6.11 -12.82
N PRO A 129 -16.76 -6.80 -11.80
CA PRO A 129 -17.51 -7.85 -11.11
C PRO A 129 -18.67 -7.20 -10.32
N LEU A 130 -19.86 -7.76 -10.46
CA LEU A 130 -21.06 -7.30 -9.77
C LEU A 130 -21.31 -8.08 -8.48
N ASP A 131 -20.89 -9.33 -8.43
CA ASP A 131 -21.19 -10.27 -7.33
C ASP A 131 -19.95 -10.55 -6.46
N LEU A 132 -19.27 -9.50 -6.00
CA LEU A 132 -18.00 -9.59 -5.23
C LEU A 132 -18.10 -10.41 -3.94
N ASN A 133 -19.29 -10.54 -3.37
CA ASN A 133 -19.50 -11.25 -2.10
C ASN A 133 -20.18 -12.62 -2.27
N LYS A 134 -20.45 -13.07 -3.50
CA LYS A 134 -20.92 -14.44 -3.71
C LYS A 134 -19.77 -15.40 -3.49
N LYS A 135 -20.02 -16.44 -2.68
CA LYS A 135 -19.13 -17.59 -2.62
C LYS A 135 -19.19 -18.29 -3.97
N THR A 136 -18.04 -18.68 -4.49
CA THR A 136 -17.94 -19.59 -5.64
C THR A 136 -17.61 -20.98 -5.10
N ASP A 137 -18.06 -22.00 -5.79
CA ASP A 137 -17.59 -23.37 -5.54
C ASP A 137 -16.11 -23.50 -5.90
N ASP A 138 -15.45 -24.58 -5.50
CA ASP A 138 -14.01 -24.82 -5.75
C ASP A 138 -13.61 -24.81 -7.24
N ASP A 139 -14.60 -25.01 -8.14
CA ASP A 139 -14.43 -24.91 -9.59
C ASP A 139 -14.71 -23.50 -10.17
N GLY A 140 -15.03 -22.53 -9.31
CA GLY A 140 -15.33 -21.15 -9.70
C GLY A 140 -16.78 -20.89 -10.15
N SER A 141 -17.66 -21.89 -10.03
CA SER A 141 -19.09 -21.73 -10.31
C SER A 141 -19.80 -20.95 -9.18
N PRO A 142 -20.86 -20.17 -9.47
CA PRO A 142 -21.66 -19.53 -8.43
C PRO A 142 -22.36 -20.58 -7.57
N ALA A 143 -22.17 -20.49 -6.26
CA ALA A 143 -22.85 -21.32 -5.27
C ALA A 143 -24.34 -20.98 -5.16
#